data_e0762c347c13f3a33a18358030ff5775
#
_entry.id   e0762c347c13f3a33a18358030ff5775
#
_cell.length_a   1.000
_cell.length_b   1.000
_cell.length_c   1.000
_cell.angle_alpha   90.00
_cell.angle_beta   90.00
_cell.angle_gamma   90.00
#
_symmetry.space_group_name_H-M   'P 1'
#
loop_
_entity.id
_entity.type
_entity.pdbx_description
1 polymer ?
#
loop_
_entity_poly.entity_id
_entity_poly.type
_entity_poly.pdbx_seq_one_letter_code
_entity_poly.pdbx_strand_id
1 'polypeptide(L)'
;MALSLPIILLVGAGLRVWLFRSPSLANWLSERPELVTPLTSWKRVTEGLALRRAGMAPYDGDVYHETPLMLRMVDFADELLGQNNMWIVLLVIDLITALVLSRVAIDIRQYFLQRQAAEEKWYAMQ
;
A
#
# COMPACT_ATOMS: atom_id res chain seq x y z
N MET A 1 -1.38 -24.47 -12.93
CA MET A 1 -1.13 -23.34 -13.86
C MET A 1 -0.93 -22.10 -13.03
N ALA A 2 0.27 -21.49 -13.05
CA ALA A 2 0.46 -20.20 -12.38
C ALA A 2 -0.18 -19.11 -13.23
N LEU A 3 -1.04 -18.30 -12.64
CA LEU A 3 -1.59 -17.09 -13.28
C LEU A 3 -0.42 -16.17 -13.67
N SER A 4 -0.46 -15.62 -14.89
CA SER A 4 0.58 -14.67 -15.30
C SER A 4 0.50 -13.38 -14.46
N LEU A 5 1.65 -12.79 -14.14
CA LEU A 5 1.73 -11.56 -13.33
C LEU A 5 0.75 -10.45 -13.78
N PRO A 6 0.60 -10.13 -15.09
CA PRO A 6 -0.36 -9.11 -15.52
C PRO A 6 -1.81 -9.46 -15.16
N ILE A 7 -2.20 -10.72 -15.20
CA ILE A 7 -3.56 -11.13 -14.80
C ILE A 7 -3.77 -10.89 -13.31
N ILE A 8 -2.79 -11.25 -12.47
CA ILE A 8 -2.84 -11.01 -11.02
C ILE A 8 -2.96 -9.52 -10.72
N LEU A 9 -2.16 -8.69 -11.39
CA LEU A 9 -2.20 -7.24 -11.23
C LEU A 9 -3.55 -6.64 -11.66
N LEU A 10 -4.11 -7.10 -12.79
CA LEU A 10 -5.42 -6.65 -13.27
C LEU A 10 -6.55 -7.04 -12.31
N VAL A 11 -6.56 -8.27 -11.82
CA VAL A 11 -7.55 -8.74 -10.86
C VAL A 11 -7.43 -7.96 -9.54
N GLY A 12 -6.21 -7.77 -9.04
CA GLY A 12 -5.96 -6.99 -7.83
C GLY A 12 -6.40 -5.54 -7.97
N ALA A 13 -6.06 -4.88 -9.07
CA ALA A 13 -6.49 -3.52 -9.36
C ALA A 13 -8.03 -3.42 -9.49
N GLY A 14 -8.66 -4.36 -10.18
CA GLY A 14 -10.11 -4.41 -10.31
C GLY A 14 -10.83 -4.56 -8.97
N LEU A 15 -10.35 -5.47 -8.10
CA LEU A 15 -10.87 -5.63 -6.74
C LEU A 15 -10.71 -4.35 -5.91
N ARG A 16 -9.57 -3.66 -6.04
CA ARG A 16 -9.30 -2.41 -5.32
C ARG A 16 -10.27 -1.31 -5.76
N VAL A 17 -10.44 -1.12 -7.07
CA VAL A 17 -11.38 -0.15 -7.63
C VAL A 17 -12.82 -0.46 -7.19
N TRP A 18 -13.20 -1.73 -7.20
CA TRP A 18 -14.53 -2.16 -6.74
C TRP A 18 -14.75 -1.85 -5.26
N LEU A 19 -13.75 -2.12 -4.40
CA LEU A 19 -13.78 -1.78 -2.98
C LEU A 19 -13.98 -0.28 -2.74
N PHE A 20 -13.19 0.56 -3.40
CA PHE A 20 -13.32 2.02 -3.28
C PHE A 20 -14.66 2.56 -3.79
N ARG A 21 -15.30 1.84 -4.72
CA ARG A 21 -16.62 2.22 -5.24
C ARG A 21 -17.80 1.61 -4.48
N SER A 22 -17.53 0.83 -3.44
CA SER A 22 -18.55 0.20 -2.58
C SER A 22 -18.57 0.84 -1.19
N PRO A 23 -19.27 1.97 -0.98
CA PRO A 23 -19.21 2.74 0.27
C PRO A 23 -19.64 1.93 1.49
N SER A 24 -20.64 1.06 1.34
CA SER A 24 -21.15 0.22 2.44
C SER A 24 -20.09 -0.74 2.95
N LEU A 25 -19.32 -1.37 2.03
CA LEU A 25 -18.23 -2.28 2.39
C LEU A 25 -17.05 -1.53 2.96
N ALA A 26 -16.68 -0.38 2.36
CA ALA A 26 -15.60 0.46 2.85
C ALA A 26 -15.88 0.96 4.29
N ASN A 27 -17.09 1.42 4.56
CA ASN A 27 -17.50 1.84 5.91
C ASN A 27 -17.48 0.67 6.89
N TRP A 28 -18.02 -0.48 6.51
CA TRP A 28 -17.99 -1.68 7.35
C TRP A 28 -16.57 -2.13 7.71
N LEU A 29 -15.63 -2.08 6.73
CA LEU A 29 -14.21 -2.38 6.96
C LEU A 29 -13.53 -1.33 7.85
N SER A 30 -13.89 -0.05 7.70
CA SER A 30 -13.30 1.04 8.49
C SER A 30 -13.71 1.04 9.96
N GLU A 31 -14.81 0.36 10.30
CA GLU A 31 -15.29 0.20 11.68
C GLU A 31 -14.65 -0.99 12.40
N ARG A 32 -13.84 -1.80 11.70
CA ARG A 32 -13.20 -2.99 12.28
C ARG A 32 -11.85 -2.63 12.91
N PRO A 33 -11.71 -2.75 14.24
CA PRO A 33 -10.45 -2.43 14.92
C PRO A 33 -9.29 -3.35 14.52
N GLU A 34 -9.59 -4.55 13.99
CA GLU A 34 -8.61 -5.48 13.48
C GLU A 34 -7.94 -4.99 12.17
N LEU A 35 -8.63 -4.13 11.41
CA LEU A 35 -8.17 -3.63 10.12
C LEU A 35 -7.70 -2.17 10.21
N VAL A 36 -8.29 -1.40 11.11
CA VAL A 36 -8.03 0.04 11.24
C VAL A 36 -7.43 0.34 12.59
N THR A 37 -6.11 0.50 12.61
CA THR A 37 -5.40 0.96 13.79
C THR A 37 -5.35 2.50 13.85
N PRO A 38 -4.99 3.10 15.00
CA PRO A 38 -4.74 4.54 15.07
C PRO A 38 -3.75 5.07 14.03
N LEU A 39 -2.79 4.23 13.59
CA LEU A 39 -1.78 4.59 12.59
C LEU A 39 -2.23 4.38 11.14
N THR A 40 -3.24 3.53 10.88
CA THR A 40 -3.69 3.20 9.51
C THR A 40 -5.05 3.79 9.16
N SER A 41 -5.62 4.62 10.04
CA SER A 41 -6.94 5.20 9.85
C SER A 41 -6.92 6.38 8.88
N TRP A 42 -7.49 6.20 7.70
CA TRP A 42 -7.69 7.29 6.74
C TRP A 42 -8.46 8.48 7.32
N LYS A 43 -9.43 8.23 8.20
CA LYS A 43 -10.18 9.26 8.90
C LYS A 43 -9.26 10.18 9.70
N ARG A 44 -8.28 9.64 10.42
CA ARG A 44 -7.31 10.43 11.19
C ARG A 44 -6.41 11.28 10.30
N VAL A 45 -6.01 10.73 9.14
CA VAL A 45 -5.24 11.49 8.14
C VAL A 45 -6.03 12.69 7.62
N THR A 46 -7.30 12.50 7.28
CA THR A 46 -8.16 13.59 6.81
C THR A 46 -8.42 14.63 7.90
N GLU A 47 -8.58 14.23 9.16
CA GLU A 47 -8.69 15.12 10.32
C GLU A 47 -7.39 15.93 10.53
N GLY A 48 -6.22 15.28 10.46
CA GLY A 48 -4.91 15.95 10.52
C GLY A 48 -4.71 16.99 9.42
N LEU A 49 -5.14 16.68 8.19
CA LEU A 49 -5.14 17.63 7.08
C LEU A 49 -6.08 18.82 7.33
N ALA A 50 -7.28 18.58 7.84
CA ALA A 50 -8.25 19.63 8.16
C ALA A 50 -7.71 20.56 9.24
N LEU A 51 -7.10 20.04 10.30
CA LEU A 51 -6.46 20.83 11.35
C LEU A 51 -5.34 21.71 10.78
N ARG A 52 -4.46 21.14 9.96
CA ARG A 52 -3.37 21.87 9.32
C ARG A 52 -3.89 23.01 8.43
N ARG A 53 -4.92 22.76 7.62
CA ARG A 53 -5.55 23.78 6.76
C ARG A 53 -6.26 24.89 7.54
N ALA A 54 -6.75 24.57 8.73
CA ALA A 54 -7.29 25.55 9.68
C ALA A 54 -6.21 26.34 10.44
N GLY A 55 -4.91 26.10 10.16
CA GLY A 55 -3.81 26.76 10.86
C GLY A 55 -3.55 26.23 12.26
N MET A 56 -4.16 25.10 12.62
CA MET A 56 -3.94 24.42 13.90
C MET A 56 -2.85 23.35 13.74
N ALA A 57 -2.13 23.07 14.83
CA ALA A 57 -1.12 22.03 14.83
C ALA A 57 -1.77 20.64 14.82
N PRO A 58 -1.54 19.80 13.80
CA PRO A 58 -2.17 18.48 13.70
C PRO A 58 -1.77 17.52 14.83
N TYR A 59 -0.66 17.83 15.52
CA TYR A 59 -0.05 17.00 16.56
C TYR A 59 -0.38 17.44 17.99
N ASP A 60 -1.09 18.55 18.19
CA ASP A 60 -1.44 19.06 19.52
C ASP A 60 -2.56 18.24 20.20
N GLY A 61 -3.21 17.36 19.46
CA GLY A 61 -4.25 16.45 19.95
C GLY A 61 -3.85 14.99 19.80
N ASP A 62 -4.63 14.11 20.37
CA ASP A 62 -4.45 12.65 20.30
C ASP A 62 -5.13 12.04 19.06
N VAL A 63 -5.24 12.81 17.97
CA VAL A 63 -5.97 12.40 16.77
C VAL A 63 -5.05 11.90 15.66
N TYR A 64 -3.94 12.60 15.41
CA TYR A 64 -3.03 12.32 14.30
C TYR A 64 -1.67 11.85 14.80
N HIS A 65 -1.26 10.63 14.38
CA HIS A 65 -0.02 9.98 14.84
C HIS A 65 0.96 9.65 13.71
N GLU A 66 0.63 9.98 12.48
CA GLU A 66 1.49 9.74 11.32
C GLU A 66 2.66 10.74 11.25
N THR A 67 3.67 10.38 10.48
CA THR A 67 4.84 11.25 10.32
C THR A 67 4.51 12.56 9.59
N PRO A 68 5.22 13.68 9.89
CA PRO A 68 5.04 14.94 9.16
C PRO A 68 5.25 14.82 7.65
N LEU A 69 6.12 13.90 7.22
CA LEU A 69 6.35 13.61 5.81
C LEU A 69 5.10 13.03 5.16
N MET A 70 4.45 12.05 5.82
CA MET A 70 3.21 11.44 5.33
C MET A 70 2.12 12.48 5.14
N LEU A 71 1.94 13.36 6.13
CA LEU A 71 0.95 14.44 6.07
C LEU A 71 1.20 15.38 4.88
N ARG A 72 2.46 15.75 4.62
CA ARG A 72 2.83 16.58 3.47
C ARG A 72 2.59 15.88 2.13
N MET A 73 2.92 14.60 2.04
CA MET A 73 2.68 13.82 0.82
C MET A 73 1.19 13.70 0.50
N VAL A 74 0.38 13.44 1.52
CA VAL A 74 -1.07 13.35 1.35
C VAL A 74 -1.67 14.71 1.01
N ASP A 75 -1.21 15.80 1.64
CA ASP A 75 -1.65 17.17 1.35
C ASP A 75 -1.36 17.54 -0.12
N PHE A 76 -0.14 17.27 -0.57
CA PHE A 76 0.26 17.49 -1.97
C PHE A 76 -0.58 16.65 -2.95
N ALA A 77 -0.82 15.39 -2.62
CA ALA A 77 -1.64 14.52 -3.45
C ALA A 77 -3.10 14.96 -3.50
N ASP A 78 -3.63 15.47 -2.38
CA ASP A 78 -4.98 16.01 -2.28
C ASP A 78 -5.14 17.33 -3.06
N GLU A 79 -4.13 18.20 -3.02
CA GLU A 79 -4.09 19.42 -3.84
C GLU A 79 -4.07 19.10 -5.34
N LEU A 80 -3.36 18.03 -5.74
CA LEU A 80 -3.20 17.64 -7.13
C LEU A 80 -4.44 16.93 -7.71
N LEU A 81 -5.04 16.02 -6.95
CA LEU A 81 -6.08 15.11 -7.44
C LEU A 81 -7.46 15.38 -6.82
N GLY A 82 -7.50 16.08 -5.70
CA GLY A 82 -8.70 16.24 -4.88
C GLY A 82 -9.01 15.01 -4.02
N GLN A 83 -9.64 15.25 -2.88
CA GLN A 83 -9.92 14.23 -1.87
C GLN A 83 -10.68 13.01 -2.42
N ASN A 84 -11.61 13.23 -3.35
CA ASN A 84 -12.39 12.15 -3.95
C ASN A 84 -11.58 11.19 -4.83
N ASN A 85 -10.37 11.59 -5.26
CA ASN A 85 -9.52 10.83 -6.16
C ASN A 85 -8.28 10.23 -5.47
N MET A 86 -8.17 10.36 -4.16
CA MET A 86 -7.03 9.82 -3.39
C MET A 86 -6.88 8.30 -3.53
N TRP A 87 -7.95 7.59 -3.85
CA TRP A 87 -7.90 6.16 -4.15
C TRP A 87 -6.96 5.83 -5.33
N ILE A 88 -6.75 6.77 -6.29
CA ILE A 88 -5.82 6.59 -7.41
C ILE A 88 -4.38 6.51 -6.91
N VAL A 89 -4.01 7.38 -5.95
CA VAL A 89 -2.66 7.36 -5.33
C VAL A 89 -2.42 6.01 -4.67
N LEU A 90 -3.37 5.54 -3.88
CA LEU A 90 -3.27 4.25 -3.19
C LEU A 90 -3.15 3.10 -4.20
N LEU A 91 -3.95 3.11 -5.27
CA LEU A 91 -3.86 2.12 -6.33
C LEU A 91 -2.48 2.11 -7.01
N VAL A 92 -1.93 3.28 -7.32
CA VAL A 92 -0.59 3.40 -7.93
C VAL A 92 0.49 2.87 -7.00
N ILE A 93 0.44 3.21 -5.71
CA ILE A 93 1.38 2.69 -4.71
C ILE A 93 1.29 1.16 -4.60
N ASP A 94 0.08 0.60 -4.58
CA ASP A 94 -0.13 -0.85 -4.55
C ASP A 94 0.47 -1.55 -5.79
N LEU A 95 0.26 -0.98 -6.98
CA LEU A 95 0.81 -1.54 -8.22
C LEU A 95 2.34 -1.48 -8.24
N ILE A 96 2.94 -0.36 -7.82
CA ILE A 96 4.39 -0.23 -7.69
C ILE A 96 4.92 -1.26 -6.69
N THR A 97 4.29 -1.38 -5.53
CA THR A 97 4.68 -2.34 -4.50
C THR A 97 4.61 -3.77 -5.03
N ALA A 98 3.54 -4.14 -5.73
CA ALA A 98 3.39 -5.46 -6.33
C ALA A 98 4.46 -5.76 -7.37
N LEU A 99 4.84 -4.78 -8.20
CA LEU A 99 5.91 -4.91 -9.18
C LEU A 99 7.28 -5.08 -8.52
N VAL A 100 7.58 -4.29 -7.49
CA VAL A 100 8.84 -4.40 -6.73
C VAL A 100 8.92 -5.77 -6.05
N LEU A 101 7.87 -6.20 -5.37
CA LEU A 101 7.83 -7.50 -4.71
C LEU A 101 7.99 -8.66 -5.72
N SER A 102 7.38 -8.54 -6.91
CA SER A 102 7.54 -9.56 -7.96
C SER A 102 8.99 -9.67 -8.45
N ARG A 103 9.70 -8.53 -8.56
CA ARG A 103 11.13 -8.52 -8.93
C ARG A 103 11.99 -9.15 -7.84
N VAL A 104 11.78 -8.74 -6.60
CA VAL A 104 12.50 -9.32 -5.45
C VAL A 104 12.28 -10.84 -5.37
N ALA A 105 11.05 -11.32 -5.58
CA ALA A 105 10.75 -12.74 -5.58
C ALA A 105 11.49 -13.51 -6.70
N ILE A 106 11.60 -12.91 -7.89
CA ILE A 106 12.36 -13.50 -9.02
C ILE A 106 13.85 -13.58 -8.67
N ASP A 107 14.43 -12.51 -8.13
CA ASP A 107 15.85 -12.45 -7.78
C ASP A 107 16.19 -13.44 -6.67
N ILE A 108 15.36 -13.55 -5.64
CA ILE A 108 15.50 -14.53 -4.57
C ILE A 108 15.44 -15.96 -5.14
N ARG A 109 14.47 -16.24 -6.01
CA ARG A 109 14.36 -17.55 -6.67
C ARG A 109 15.61 -17.90 -7.45
N GLN A 110 16.14 -16.96 -8.24
CA GLN A 110 17.37 -17.17 -9.02
C GLN A 110 18.58 -17.43 -8.11
N TYR A 111 18.70 -16.69 -7.02
CA TYR A 111 19.76 -16.91 -6.03
C TYR A 111 19.72 -18.34 -5.46
N PHE A 112 18.55 -18.82 -5.04
CA PHE A 112 18.42 -20.18 -4.50
C PHE A 112 18.70 -21.27 -5.55
N LEU A 113 18.25 -21.10 -6.79
CA LEU A 113 18.54 -22.03 -7.87
C LEU A 113 20.05 -22.11 -8.19
N GLN A 114 20.73 -20.98 -8.21
CA GLN A 114 22.19 -20.95 -8.41
C GLN A 114 22.93 -21.63 -7.26
N ARG A 115 22.50 -21.40 -6.03
CA ARG A 115 23.08 -22.05 -4.85
C ARG A 115 22.89 -23.56 -4.88
N GLN A 116 21.70 -24.06 -5.18
CA GLN A 116 21.42 -25.49 -5.32
C GLN A 116 22.29 -26.13 -6.41
N ALA A 117 22.39 -25.50 -7.58
CA ALA A 117 23.24 -25.98 -8.66
C ALA A 117 24.73 -26.00 -8.29
N ALA A 118 25.19 -25.09 -7.47
CA ALA A 118 26.58 -25.09 -6.96
C ALA A 118 26.81 -26.23 -5.96
N GLU A 119 25.87 -26.48 -5.06
CA GLU A 119 25.92 -27.58 -4.08
C GLU A 119 25.90 -28.95 -4.82
N GLU A 120 25.02 -29.14 -5.80
CA GLU A 120 24.96 -30.36 -6.60
C GLU A 120 26.30 -30.65 -7.33
N LYS A 121 26.92 -29.63 -7.93
CA LYS A 121 28.23 -29.74 -8.56
C LYS A 121 29.32 -30.16 -7.58
N TRP A 122 29.28 -29.59 -6.36
CA TRP A 122 30.26 -29.94 -5.34
C TRP A 122 30.15 -31.41 -4.92
N TYR A 123 28.91 -31.91 -4.69
CA TYR A 123 28.69 -33.33 -4.38
C TYR A 123 29.06 -34.27 -5.51
N ALA A 124 28.89 -33.88 -6.77
CA ALA A 124 29.25 -34.70 -7.93
C ALA A 124 30.78 -34.82 -8.17
N MET A 125 31.59 -33.97 -7.50
CA MET A 125 33.06 -34.00 -7.59
C MET A 125 33.73 -34.80 -6.47
N GLN A 126 32.97 -35.31 -5.50
CA GLN A 126 33.44 -36.20 -4.42
C GLN A 126 33.24 -37.66 -4.76
#